data_67a00ba01775d1c4e3fc3943ef5cc59a
#
_entry.id   67a00ba01775d1c4e3fc3943ef5cc59a
#
_cell.length_a   1.000
_cell.length_b   1.000
_cell.length_c   1.000
_cell.angle_alpha   90.00
_cell.angle_beta   90.00
_cell.angle_gamma   90.00
#
_symmetry.space_group_name_H-M   'P 1'
#
loop_
_entity.id
_entity.type
_entity.pdbx_description
1 polymer ?
#
loop_
_entity_poly.entity_id
_entity_poly.type
_entity_poly.pdbx_seq_one_letter_code
_entity_poly.pdbx_strand_id
1 'polypeptide(L)'
;MPARSIICIRHGESTFNAAWRAAPVDPLHFDAPLSPAGVEQVRQARRAFEHQPVELVVTSPLTRALQTTAGLFDGHRHSPRIVVHALIRERVENSCDVGRPPAELAVDFPELDLAHLDDVWWHVDDVADNRGLCVEPVASVAARALQFKSYLRTRPERCIAVVGHGTFLFHLTGRVLANCETADVDLDVVQTGASDDA
;
A
#
# COMPACT_ATOMS: atom_id res chain seq x y z
N MET A 1 -17.57 -5.23 -24.04
CA MET A 1 -16.19 -5.09 -23.53
C MET A 1 -16.15 -5.75 -22.17
N PRO A 2 -15.18 -6.64 -21.81
CA PRO A 2 -15.08 -7.13 -20.45
C PRO A 2 -14.90 -5.94 -19.48
N ALA A 3 -15.52 -6.03 -18.31
CA ALA A 3 -15.44 -4.99 -17.29
C ALA A 3 -13.99 -4.80 -16.85
N ARG A 4 -13.64 -3.57 -16.45
CA ARG A 4 -12.36 -3.24 -15.88
C ARG A 4 -12.27 -3.83 -14.48
N SER A 5 -11.16 -4.48 -14.14
CA SER A 5 -10.91 -5.07 -12.83
C SER A 5 -9.81 -4.28 -12.10
N ILE A 6 -10.08 -3.87 -10.86
CA ILE A 6 -9.11 -3.26 -9.98
C ILE A 6 -9.08 -4.07 -8.70
N ILE A 7 -7.97 -4.74 -8.43
CA ILE A 7 -7.78 -5.64 -7.31
C ILE A 7 -6.88 -4.97 -6.30
N CYS A 8 -7.41 -4.58 -5.15
CA CYS A 8 -6.64 -4.08 -4.01
C CYS A 8 -6.11 -5.25 -3.19
N ILE A 9 -4.87 -5.14 -2.76
CA ILE A 9 -4.14 -6.16 -2.00
C ILE A 9 -3.48 -5.47 -0.82
N ARG A 10 -3.80 -5.89 0.41
CA ARG A 10 -3.03 -5.43 1.57
C ARG A 10 -1.70 -6.16 1.63
N HIS A 11 -0.61 -5.43 1.95
CA HIS A 11 0.71 -6.02 2.12
C HIS A 11 0.73 -7.22 3.08
N GLY A 12 1.70 -8.12 2.96
CA GLY A 12 1.97 -9.21 3.90
C GLY A 12 2.33 -8.68 5.30
N GLU A 13 2.27 -9.52 6.32
CA GLU A 13 2.63 -9.15 7.69
C GLU A 13 4.02 -8.49 7.72
N SER A 14 4.12 -7.29 8.32
CA SER A 14 5.40 -6.63 8.57
C SER A 14 5.99 -7.01 9.92
N THR A 15 7.28 -6.72 10.12
CA THR A 15 7.93 -6.86 11.43
C THR A 15 7.25 -5.99 12.50
N PHE A 16 6.70 -4.83 12.10
CA PHE A 16 5.86 -4.02 12.99
C PHE A 16 4.57 -4.76 13.38
N ASN A 17 3.84 -5.33 12.41
CA ASN A 17 2.59 -6.06 12.71
C ASN A 17 2.83 -7.23 13.67
N ALA A 18 3.95 -7.94 13.50
CA ALA A 18 4.33 -9.05 14.39
C ALA A 18 4.63 -8.55 15.82
N ALA A 19 5.40 -7.47 15.96
CA ALA A 19 5.72 -6.87 17.25
C ALA A 19 4.47 -6.30 17.93
N TRP A 20 3.64 -5.56 17.22
CA TRP A 20 2.38 -4.99 17.72
C TRP A 20 1.41 -6.05 18.25
N ARG A 21 1.32 -7.20 17.58
CA ARG A 21 0.48 -8.32 18.04
C ARG A 21 1.00 -8.92 19.37
N ALA A 22 2.31 -8.94 19.56
CA ALA A 22 2.92 -9.44 20.79
C ALA A 22 2.77 -8.45 21.95
N ALA A 23 2.91 -7.15 21.68
CA ALA A 23 2.70 -6.08 22.63
C ALA A 23 2.22 -4.83 21.85
N PRO A 24 1.01 -4.29 22.15
CA PRO A 24 0.42 -3.17 21.39
C PRO A 24 1.06 -1.82 21.81
N VAL A 25 2.36 -1.72 21.64
CA VAL A 25 3.19 -0.54 21.83
C VAL A 25 4.04 -0.36 20.60
N ASP A 26 4.16 0.87 20.10
CA ASP A 26 4.97 1.15 18.90
C ASP A 26 6.44 0.75 19.15
N PRO A 27 6.96 -0.24 18.42
CA PRO A 27 8.33 -0.73 18.60
C PRO A 27 9.39 0.18 17.94
N LEU A 28 8.97 1.32 17.37
CA LEU A 28 9.81 2.24 16.60
C LEU A 28 10.54 1.56 15.41
N HIS A 29 9.82 0.69 14.72
CA HIS A 29 10.30 0.05 13.49
C HIS A 29 9.92 0.91 12.27
N PHE A 30 10.74 1.90 11.94
CA PHE A 30 10.54 2.77 10.78
C PHE A 30 10.62 1.97 9.47
N ASP A 31 9.71 2.31 8.53
CA ASP A 31 9.59 1.64 7.22
C ASP A 31 9.73 0.11 7.31
N ALA A 32 9.01 -0.49 8.27
CA ALA A 32 9.14 -1.88 8.66
C ALA A 32 8.99 -2.83 7.46
N PRO A 33 9.96 -3.74 7.21
CA PRO A 33 9.88 -4.74 6.15
C PRO A 33 8.90 -5.86 6.50
N LEU A 34 8.65 -6.78 5.57
CA LEU A 34 7.91 -8.02 5.83
C LEU A 34 8.59 -8.83 6.93
N SER A 35 7.76 -9.45 7.79
CA SER A 35 8.21 -10.51 8.70
C SER A 35 8.44 -11.81 7.93
N PRO A 36 9.13 -12.81 8.50
CA PRO A 36 9.23 -14.14 7.90
C PRO A 36 7.84 -14.76 7.61
N ALA A 37 6.86 -14.53 8.48
CA ALA A 37 5.48 -14.95 8.25
C ALA A 37 4.84 -14.19 7.08
N GLY A 38 5.12 -12.88 6.96
CA GLY A 38 4.65 -12.07 5.83
C GLY A 38 5.21 -12.52 4.50
N VAL A 39 6.47 -12.89 4.44
CA VAL A 39 7.09 -13.47 3.22
C VAL A 39 6.37 -14.77 2.81
N GLU A 40 6.06 -15.63 3.77
CA GLU A 40 5.32 -16.86 3.49
C GLU A 40 3.86 -16.60 3.05
N GLN A 41 3.18 -15.60 3.66
CA GLN A 41 1.86 -15.16 3.23
C GLN A 41 1.86 -14.71 1.76
N VAL A 42 2.85 -13.88 1.37
CA VAL A 42 3.02 -13.41 -0.01
C VAL A 42 3.27 -14.59 -0.97
N ARG A 43 4.13 -15.53 -0.59
CA ARG A 43 4.41 -16.74 -1.38
C ARG A 43 3.15 -17.58 -1.62
N GLN A 44 2.28 -17.68 -0.62
CA GLN A 44 0.99 -18.39 -0.74
C GLN A 44 0.00 -17.62 -1.61
N ALA A 45 -0.11 -16.29 -1.40
CA ALA A 45 -1.00 -15.43 -2.15
C ALA A 45 -0.64 -15.35 -3.65
N ARG A 46 0.65 -15.45 -4.00
CA ARG A 46 1.14 -15.43 -5.39
C ARG A 46 0.37 -16.37 -6.31
N ARG A 47 -0.03 -17.55 -5.81
CA ARG A 47 -0.76 -18.56 -6.58
C ARG A 47 -2.08 -18.04 -7.14
N ALA A 48 -2.76 -17.15 -6.39
CA ALA A 48 -4.02 -16.55 -6.83
C ALA A 48 -3.83 -15.56 -7.99
N PHE A 49 -2.63 -14.98 -8.12
CA PHE A 49 -2.31 -14.00 -9.16
C PHE A 49 -1.66 -14.61 -10.39
N GLU A 50 -1.09 -15.79 -10.31
CA GLU A 50 -0.28 -16.42 -11.36
C GLU A 50 -0.94 -16.42 -12.75
N HIS A 51 -2.26 -16.53 -12.80
CA HIS A 51 -3.05 -16.57 -14.04
C HIS A 51 -3.90 -15.31 -14.28
N GLN A 52 -3.87 -14.35 -13.36
CA GLN A 52 -4.60 -13.10 -13.52
C GLN A 52 -3.94 -12.25 -14.62
N PRO A 53 -4.71 -11.68 -15.57
CA PRO A 53 -4.13 -10.88 -16.65
C PRO A 53 -3.78 -9.46 -16.20
N VAL A 54 -3.01 -9.34 -15.13
CA VAL A 54 -2.60 -8.03 -14.57
C VAL A 54 -1.68 -7.33 -15.56
N GLU A 55 -2.04 -6.10 -15.94
CA GLU A 55 -1.33 -5.25 -16.88
C GLU A 55 -0.53 -4.15 -16.17
N LEU A 56 -1.04 -3.68 -15.03
CA LEU A 56 -0.43 -2.64 -14.20
C LEU A 56 -0.50 -3.05 -12.73
N VAL A 57 0.61 -2.88 -12.02
CA VAL A 57 0.66 -2.89 -10.55
C VAL A 57 0.97 -1.49 -10.07
N VAL A 58 0.13 -0.93 -9.21
CA VAL A 58 0.41 0.31 -8.49
C VAL A 58 0.70 -0.03 -7.04
N THR A 59 1.87 0.35 -6.54
CA THR A 59 2.33 -0.01 -5.20
C THR A 59 2.73 1.19 -4.37
N SER A 60 2.54 1.10 -3.05
CA SER A 60 3.06 2.08 -2.09
C SER A 60 4.59 2.03 -2.04
N PRO A 61 5.27 3.16 -1.79
CA PRO A 61 6.72 3.17 -1.61
C PRO A 61 7.20 2.63 -0.25
N LEU A 62 6.31 2.27 0.70
CA LEU A 62 6.73 1.62 1.94
C LEU A 62 7.28 0.22 1.67
N THR A 63 8.43 -0.11 2.28
CA THR A 63 9.21 -1.34 2.04
C THR A 63 8.35 -2.61 2.05
N ARG A 64 7.45 -2.77 3.02
CA ARG A 64 6.55 -3.94 3.10
C ARG A 64 5.63 -4.10 1.89
N ALA A 65 5.21 -2.98 1.27
CA ALA A 65 4.39 -3.02 0.06
C ALA A 65 5.23 -3.34 -1.19
N LEU A 66 6.44 -2.77 -1.29
CA LEU A 66 7.39 -3.08 -2.36
C LEU A 66 7.78 -4.56 -2.34
N GLN A 67 8.11 -5.10 -1.17
CA GLN A 67 8.42 -6.53 -0.99
C GLN A 67 7.21 -7.42 -1.32
N THR A 68 6.00 -7.02 -0.94
CA THR A 68 4.78 -7.74 -1.32
C THR A 68 4.61 -7.73 -2.83
N THR A 69 4.80 -6.59 -3.48
CA THR A 69 4.72 -6.44 -4.94
C THR A 69 5.73 -7.34 -5.65
N ALA A 70 6.99 -7.30 -5.25
CA ALA A 70 8.04 -8.17 -5.79
C ALA A 70 7.67 -9.65 -5.61
N GLY A 71 7.28 -10.06 -4.40
CA GLY A 71 6.92 -11.45 -4.11
C GLY A 71 5.72 -11.97 -4.90
N LEU A 72 4.74 -11.12 -5.24
CA LEU A 72 3.56 -11.49 -6.01
C LEU A 72 3.82 -11.49 -7.53
N PHE A 73 4.59 -10.51 -8.03
CA PHE A 73 4.63 -10.19 -9.47
C PHE A 73 6.00 -10.35 -10.13
N ASP A 74 7.08 -10.62 -9.38
CA ASP A 74 8.38 -10.92 -10.01
C ASP A 74 8.28 -12.18 -10.86
N GLY A 75 8.74 -12.07 -12.14
CA GLY A 75 8.60 -13.14 -13.13
C GLY A 75 7.16 -13.50 -13.48
N HIS A 76 6.18 -12.62 -13.21
CA HIS A 76 4.79 -12.85 -13.57
C HIS A 76 4.62 -12.98 -15.08
N ARG A 77 3.82 -13.96 -15.53
CA ARG A 77 3.66 -14.33 -16.96
C ARG A 77 3.23 -13.19 -17.88
N HIS A 78 2.50 -12.21 -17.38
CA HIS A 78 2.04 -11.05 -18.12
C HIS A 78 2.99 -9.85 -17.98
N SER A 79 4.07 -9.96 -17.20
CA SER A 79 5.06 -8.89 -16.97
C SER A 79 4.43 -7.52 -16.76
N PRO A 80 3.55 -7.37 -15.75
CA PRO A 80 2.84 -6.12 -15.52
C PRO A 80 3.84 -4.98 -15.27
N ARG A 81 3.52 -3.78 -15.79
CA ARG A 81 4.28 -2.61 -15.43
C ARG A 81 4.06 -2.28 -13.95
N ILE A 82 5.12 -2.01 -13.21
CA ILE A 82 5.06 -1.60 -11.81
C ILE A 82 5.22 -0.08 -11.73
N VAL A 83 4.33 0.58 -11.02
CA VAL A 83 4.36 2.01 -10.71
C VAL A 83 4.29 2.20 -9.21
N VAL A 84 5.31 2.84 -8.64
CA VAL A 84 5.32 3.25 -7.23
C VAL A 84 4.57 4.58 -7.11
N HIS A 85 3.66 4.71 -6.15
CA HIS A 85 2.81 5.91 -6.07
C HIS A 85 2.59 6.35 -4.61
N ALA A 86 3.07 7.55 -4.25
CA ALA A 86 2.99 8.06 -2.88
C ALA A 86 1.55 8.28 -2.37
N LEU A 87 0.56 8.47 -3.24
CA LEU A 87 -0.84 8.62 -2.81
C LEU A 87 -1.36 7.41 -2.03
N ILE A 88 -0.85 6.21 -2.31
CA ILE A 88 -1.33 4.96 -1.68
C ILE A 88 -0.49 4.54 -0.47
N ARG A 89 0.36 5.43 0.06
CA ARG A 89 1.05 5.22 1.33
C ARG A 89 0.05 5.02 2.47
N GLU A 90 0.49 4.42 3.57
CA GLU A 90 -0.36 4.30 4.75
C GLU A 90 -0.56 5.68 5.40
N ARG A 91 -1.58 5.79 6.25
CA ARG A 91 -1.73 6.89 7.19
C ARG A 91 -0.58 6.86 8.17
N VAL A 92 0.17 7.96 8.29
CA VAL A 92 1.16 8.05 9.35
C VAL A 92 0.44 8.09 10.70
N GLU A 93 0.51 7.00 11.43
CA GLU A 93 -0.04 6.82 12.76
C GLU A 93 0.98 6.15 13.70
N ASN A 94 1.85 5.34 13.12
CA ASN A 94 2.91 4.62 13.82
C ASN A 94 4.25 4.79 13.10
N SER A 95 5.34 4.44 13.78
CA SER A 95 6.69 4.56 13.22
C SER A 95 6.86 3.84 11.88
N CYS A 96 6.20 2.71 11.68
CA CYS A 96 6.28 1.94 10.44
C CYS A 96 5.69 2.63 9.20
N ASP A 97 4.97 3.74 9.40
CA ASP A 97 4.32 4.50 8.32
C ASP A 97 5.18 5.68 7.86
N VAL A 98 6.27 5.95 8.56
CA VAL A 98 7.34 6.87 8.14
C VAL A 98 8.24 6.11 7.18
N GLY A 99 8.40 6.65 5.97
CA GLY A 99 9.16 6.01 4.91
C GLY A 99 10.66 6.30 4.96
N ARG A 100 11.35 5.88 3.89
CA ARG A 100 12.75 6.20 3.60
C ARG A 100 12.85 7.03 2.32
N PRO A 101 13.88 7.89 2.17
CA PRO A 101 14.11 8.63 0.94
C PRO A 101 14.24 7.70 -0.28
N PRO A 102 13.83 8.16 -1.49
CA PRO A 102 13.92 7.35 -2.71
C PRO A 102 15.30 6.81 -3.00
N ALA A 103 16.35 7.58 -2.68
CA ALA A 103 17.74 7.15 -2.86
C ALA A 103 18.12 5.91 -2.04
N GLU A 104 17.57 5.77 -0.82
CA GLU A 104 17.76 4.57 0.01
C GLU A 104 16.92 3.39 -0.50
N LEU A 105 15.69 3.64 -0.90
CA LEU A 105 14.81 2.60 -1.47
C LEU A 105 15.39 2.04 -2.78
N ALA A 106 16.02 2.88 -3.61
CA ALA A 106 16.65 2.46 -4.86
C ALA A 106 17.82 1.48 -4.68
N VAL A 107 18.45 1.46 -3.51
CA VAL A 107 19.49 0.46 -3.18
C VAL A 107 18.88 -0.93 -3.04
N ASP A 108 17.70 -1.02 -2.40
CA ASP A 108 17.02 -2.27 -2.14
C ASP A 108 16.14 -2.73 -3.33
N PHE A 109 15.67 -1.78 -4.15
CA PHE A 109 14.74 -2.01 -5.27
C PHE A 109 15.24 -1.31 -6.55
N PRO A 110 16.42 -1.70 -7.08
CA PRO A 110 17.06 -1.01 -8.21
C PRO A 110 16.28 -1.12 -9.52
N GLU A 111 15.33 -2.05 -9.62
CA GLU A 111 14.46 -2.24 -10.79
C GLU A 111 13.26 -1.28 -10.84
N LEU A 112 12.99 -0.56 -9.74
CA LEU A 112 11.84 0.34 -9.65
C LEU A 112 12.23 1.79 -10.00
N ASP A 113 11.38 2.47 -10.75
CA ASP A 113 11.50 3.91 -10.97
C ASP A 113 10.95 4.67 -9.75
N LEU A 114 11.84 5.24 -8.96
CA LEU A 114 11.55 6.01 -7.76
C LEU A 114 11.90 7.50 -7.92
N ALA A 115 12.45 7.91 -9.07
CA ALA A 115 12.96 9.27 -9.28
C ALA A 115 11.88 10.36 -9.25
N HIS A 116 10.62 9.98 -9.39
CA HIS A 116 9.46 10.88 -9.35
C HIS A 116 8.92 11.13 -7.94
N LEU A 117 9.46 10.45 -6.92
CA LEU A 117 9.08 10.64 -5.53
C LEU A 117 9.86 11.81 -4.92
N ASP A 118 9.20 12.61 -4.09
CA ASP A 118 9.86 13.59 -3.24
C ASP A 118 10.76 12.86 -2.21
N ASP A 119 11.80 13.54 -1.70
CA ASP A 119 12.67 12.97 -0.66
C ASP A 119 11.89 12.60 0.61
N VAL A 120 10.86 13.38 0.94
CA VAL A 120 9.89 13.10 2.00
C VAL A 120 8.51 12.94 1.36
N TRP A 121 8.14 11.73 1.01
CA TRP A 121 6.87 11.40 0.36
C TRP A 121 5.77 10.95 1.36
N TRP A 122 6.11 10.72 2.63
CA TRP A 122 5.16 10.45 3.71
C TRP A 122 4.61 11.75 4.30
N HIS A 123 3.62 11.65 5.19
CA HIS A 123 3.04 12.83 5.81
C HIS A 123 3.98 13.44 6.86
N VAL A 124 4.16 14.75 6.80
CA VAL A 124 4.86 15.56 7.79
C VAL A 124 4.04 16.82 8.08
N ASP A 125 4.12 17.32 9.30
CA ASP A 125 3.44 18.54 9.75
C ASP A 125 4.34 19.24 10.79
N ASP A 126 3.98 20.46 11.18
CA ASP A 126 4.68 21.24 12.21
C ASP A 126 4.51 20.66 13.63
N VAL A 127 3.51 19.80 13.85
CA VAL A 127 3.20 19.22 15.14
C VAL A 127 3.45 17.72 15.14
N ALA A 128 4.47 17.32 15.90
CA ALA A 128 4.75 15.90 16.15
C ALA A 128 4.23 15.48 17.54
N ASP A 129 3.88 14.20 17.67
CA ASP A 129 3.54 13.59 18.95
C ASP A 129 4.81 13.32 19.81
N ASN A 130 4.65 12.70 20.97
CA ASN A 130 5.75 12.38 21.91
C ASN A 130 6.74 11.33 21.36
N ARG A 131 6.44 10.67 20.23
CA ARG A 131 7.31 9.75 19.48
C ARG A 131 8.07 10.47 18.35
N GLY A 132 7.78 11.76 18.11
CA GLY A 132 8.30 12.52 16.99
C GLY A 132 7.57 12.24 15.66
N LEU A 133 6.36 11.67 15.71
CA LEU A 133 5.56 11.35 14.53
C LEU A 133 4.51 12.44 14.27
N CYS A 134 4.43 12.88 13.01
CA CYS A 134 3.36 13.77 12.55
C CYS A 134 2.17 12.90 12.11
N VAL A 135 1.18 12.72 13.00
CA VAL A 135 0.03 11.85 12.73
C VAL A 135 -0.84 12.45 11.61
N GLU A 136 -1.02 11.69 10.53
CA GLU A 136 -1.84 12.17 9.40
C GLU A 136 -3.33 12.21 9.76
N PRO A 137 -4.03 13.32 9.52
CA PRO A 137 -5.48 13.40 9.72
C PRO A 137 -6.23 12.41 8.83
N VAL A 138 -7.27 11.76 9.36
CA VAL A 138 -8.10 10.81 8.58
C VAL A 138 -8.68 11.46 7.32
N ALA A 139 -9.08 12.73 7.41
CA ALA A 139 -9.59 13.48 6.26
C ALA A 139 -8.56 13.61 5.12
N SER A 140 -7.25 13.68 5.44
CA SER A 140 -6.17 13.68 4.45
C SER A 140 -6.11 12.35 3.71
N VAL A 141 -6.24 11.24 4.42
CA VAL A 141 -6.26 9.89 3.81
C VAL A 141 -7.46 9.72 2.88
N ALA A 142 -8.65 10.17 3.32
CA ALA A 142 -9.86 10.16 2.50
C ALA A 142 -9.69 10.99 1.21
N ALA A 143 -9.10 12.19 1.32
CA ALA A 143 -8.80 13.03 0.16
C ALA A 143 -7.82 12.35 -0.81
N ARG A 144 -6.75 11.71 -0.30
CA ARG A 144 -5.79 10.93 -1.11
C ARG A 144 -6.47 9.76 -1.83
N ALA A 145 -7.37 9.06 -1.15
CA ALA A 145 -8.12 7.96 -1.75
C ALA A 145 -9.00 8.44 -2.93
N LEU A 146 -9.65 9.60 -2.81
CA LEU A 146 -10.40 10.20 -3.91
C LEU A 146 -9.50 10.62 -5.07
N GLN A 147 -8.34 11.23 -4.80
CA GLN A 147 -7.34 11.56 -5.82
C GLN A 147 -6.85 10.29 -6.52
N PHE A 148 -6.60 9.22 -5.77
CA PHE A 148 -6.16 7.96 -6.34
C PHE A 148 -7.25 7.28 -7.18
N LYS A 149 -8.53 7.34 -6.79
CA LYS A 149 -9.66 6.93 -7.66
C LYS A 149 -9.65 7.68 -8.99
N SER A 150 -9.40 8.99 -8.94
CA SER A 150 -9.30 9.82 -10.16
C SER A 150 -8.12 9.39 -11.03
N TYR A 151 -6.94 9.13 -10.42
CA TYR A 151 -5.79 8.55 -11.13
C TYR A 151 -6.14 7.22 -11.80
N LEU A 152 -6.76 6.29 -11.07
CA LEU A 152 -7.17 5.01 -11.63
C LEU A 152 -8.12 5.16 -12.83
N ARG A 153 -9.05 6.14 -12.80
CA ARG A 153 -9.97 6.40 -13.93
C ARG A 153 -9.26 6.80 -15.21
N THR A 154 -8.10 7.44 -15.12
CA THR A 154 -7.32 7.85 -16.31
C THR A 154 -6.49 6.72 -16.91
N ARG A 155 -6.38 5.57 -16.21
CA ARG A 155 -5.55 4.47 -16.68
C ARG A 155 -6.22 3.69 -17.82
N PRO A 156 -5.50 3.34 -18.89
CA PRO A 156 -6.04 2.54 -20.00
C PRO A 156 -6.09 1.04 -19.69
N GLU A 157 -5.30 0.57 -18.72
CA GLU A 157 -5.16 -0.83 -18.36
C GLU A 157 -6.48 -1.42 -17.86
N ARG A 158 -6.77 -2.65 -18.21
CA ARG A 158 -8.05 -3.32 -17.90
C ARG A 158 -8.00 -4.11 -16.59
N CYS A 159 -6.84 -4.63 -16.24
CA CYS A 159 -6.62 -5.34 -14.99
C CYS A 159 -5.47 -4.67 -14.23
N ILE A 160 -5.81 -4.01 -13.13
CA ILE A 160 -4.88 -3.26 -12.29
C ILE A 160 -4.85 -3.89 -10.90
N ALA A 161 -3.65 -4.23 -10.41
CA ALA A 161 -3.43 -4.57 -9.02
C ALA A 161 -2.96 -3.33 -8.24
N VAL A 162 -3.49 -3.13 -7.03
CA VAL A 162 -3.09 -2.03 -6.14
C VAL A 162 -2.59 -2.64 -4.84
N VAL A 163 -1.29 -2.54 -4.58
CA VAL A 163 -0.67 -3.07 -3.35
C VAL A 163 -0.49 -1.93 -2.35
N GLY A 164 -1.23 -2.00 -1.25
CA GLY A 164 -1.28 -0.92 -0.26
C GLY A 164 -1.49 -1.42 1.16
N HIS A 165 -2.15 -0.62 1.97
CA HIS A 165 -2.18 -0.71 3.43
C HIS A 165 -3.61 -0.69 3.98
N GLY A 166 -3.74 -1.05 5.26
CA GLY A 166 -5.03 -1.23 5.91
C GLY A 166 -5.92 0.00 5.86
N THR A 167 -5.45 1.13 6.38
CA THR A 167 -6.27 2.35 6.49
C THR A 167 -6.54 2.96 5.11
N PHE A 168 -5.51 3.07 4.27
CA PHE A 168 -5.70 3.61 2.92
C PHE A 168 -6.68 2.76 2.10
N LEU A 169 -6.52 1.43 2.10
CA LEU A 169 -7.39 0.53 1.36
C LEU A 169 -8.82 0.51 1.91
N PHE A 170 -9.01 0.70 3.22
CA PHE A 170 -10.34 0.90 3.78
C PHE A 170 -11.04 2.12 3.16
N HIS A 171 -10.36 3.27 3.05
CA HIS A 171 -10.91 4.45 2.39
C HIS A 171 -11.14 4.27 0.88
N LEU A 172 -10.43 3.34 0.25
CA LEU A 172 -10.59 3.05 -1.17
C LEU A 172 -11.71 2.04 -1.44
N THR A 173 -11.85 1.00 -0.60
CA THR A 173 -12.71 -0.17 -0.81
C THR A 173 -13.93 -0.24 0.11
N GLY A 174 -13.91 0.45 1.27
CA GLY A 174 -14.88 0.27 2.37
C GLY A 174 -14.71 -1.02 3.16
N ARG A 175 -13.64 -1.77 2.94
CA ARG A 175 -13.39 -3.07 3.58
C ARG A 175 -12.10 -3.05 4.40
N VAL A 176 -12.16 -3.62 5.59
CA VAL A 176 -10.96 -3.93 6.38
C VAL A 176 -10.37 -5.23 5.83
N LEU A 177 -9.14 -5.19 5.37
CA LEU A 177 -8.46 -6.34 4.78
C LEU A 177 -7.41 -6.90 5.75
N ALA A 178 -7.33 -8.22 5.86
CA ALA A 178 -6.21 -8.90 6.50
C ALA A 178 -4.94 -8.85 5.62
N ASN A 179 -3.77 -9.21 6.16
CA ASN A 179 -2.53 -9.26 5.37
C ASN A 179 -2.69 -10.21 4.18
N CYS A 180 -2.26 -9.79 3.00
CA CYS A 180 -2.44 -10.46 1.70
C CYS A 180 -3.90 -10.69 1.28
N GLU A 181 -4.89 -10.20 2.03
CA GLU A 181 -6.28 -10.24 1.59
C GLU A 181 -6.52 -9.25 0.44
N THR A 182 -7.50 -9.58 -0.41
CA THR A 182 -7.86 -8.80 -1.59
C THR A 182 -9.29 -8.30 -1.56
N ALA A 183 -9.52 -7.17 -2.22
CA ALA A 183 -10.85 -6.66 -2.51
C ALA A 183 -10.89 -6.01 -3.88
N ASP A 184 -11.98 -6.19 -4.61
CA ASP A 184 -12.24 -5.44 -5.83
C ASP A 184 -12.69 -4.02 -5.50
N VAL A 185 -12.31 -3.07 -6.35
CA VAL A 185 -12.75 -1.67 -6.27
C VAL A 185 -13.69 -1.35 -7.41
N ASP A 186 -14.86 -0.87 -7.03
CA ASP A 186 -15.77 -0.18 -7.95
C ASP A 186 -15.45 1.33 -7.90
N LEU A 187 -14.97 1.87 -9.02
CA LEU A 187 -14.65 3.29 -9.12
C LEU A 187 -15.87 4.21 -9.11
N ASP A 188 -17.06 3.68 -9.41
CA ASP A 188 -18.29 4.46 -9.50
C ASP A 188 -19.00 4.59 -8.14
N VAL A 189 -18.63 3.76 -7.17
CA VAL A 189 -19.16 3.86 -5.81
C VAL A 189 -18.45 4.99 -5.06
N VAL A 190 -19.18 6.06 -4.79
CA VAL A 190 -18.75 7.10 -3.84
C VAL A 190 -19.04 6.57 -2.42
N GLN A 191 -17.98 6.25 -1.68
CA GLN A 191 -18.14 5.93 -0.27
C GLN A 191 -18.45 7.22 0.49
N THR A 192 -19.69 7.35 0.92
CA THR A 192 -20.07 8.36 1.93
C THR A 192 -19.42 7.92 3.24
N GLY A 193 -18.53 8.76 3.78
CA GLY A 193 -17.71 8.47 4.95
C GLY A 193 -18.49 7.82 6.08
N ALA A 194 -17.91 6.79 6.68
CA ALA A 194 -18.35 6.31 7.98
C ALA A 194 -18.13 7.47 8.96
N SER A 195 -19.22 7.81 9.68
CA SER A 195 -19.20 8.71 10.81
C SER A 195 -18.15 8.28 11.83
N ASP A 196 -17.43 9.26 12.37
CA ASP A 196 -16.55 9.12 13.54
C ASP A 196 -17.35 8.62 14.75
N ASP A 197 -17.55 7.31 14.87
CA ASP A 197 -18.05 6.66 16.09
C ASP A 197 -17.54 5.21 16.10
N ALA A 198 -16.32 5.02 16.65
CA ALA A 198 -15.89 3.81 17.37
C ALA A 198 -14.51 4.06 18.01
#